data_96cf31575cfb2c658caa07a4e48323eb
#
_entry.id   96cf31575cfb2c658caa07a4e48323eb
#
_cell.length_a   1.000
_cell.length_b   1.000
_cell.length_c   1.000
_cell.angle_alpha   90.00
_cell.angle_beta   90.00
_cell.angle_gamma   90.00
#
_symmetry.space_group_name_H-M   'P 1'
#
loop_
_entity.id
_entity.type
_entity.pdbx_description
1 polymer ?
#
loop_
_entity_poly.entity_id
_entity_poly.type
_entity_poly.pdbx_seq_one_letter_code
_entity_poly.pdbx_strand_id
1 'polypeptide(L)'
;FGNMLQYTQDDYDYENQAVTFLDNHDVTRFGYTQRSQKTYNAALATLLTSRGVPNIYYGTEQYVVPADGSDVSGRIFMQTDSSFDTDTTAYKLIGKLSELRQQNDAIAYGTTTIRYSNDDVLIYERKFYDDVILVAINRQPDKAYTIDNVETLLPEGEYVDFLGGMLNGENISVYASTGINTTASITLDGGEVGVWQYDAAASTPEIGNVVSTMGRAGNRVYIYGDGLDGNISVKFGETEATVESNTANEIVTYVPDNAVAGYNDITVTKGDAVSNLFTYNVLSGDQNQVIFHVKAETSYGENIYIVGNVPELGSWDPDKCTEALLNPNYPEWFLPVSVPAGTEIQFKFIKKDANGTVTWESGDNRVITS
;
A
#
# COMPACT_ATOMS: atom_id res chain seq x y z
N PHE A 1 18.02 10.09 3.47
CA PHE A 1 16.81 9.77 4.22
C PHE A 1 15.72 9.23 3.28
N GLY A 2 15.30 9.88 2.22
CA GLY A 2 14.19 9.46 1.35
C GLY A 2 14.43 8.23 0.43
N ASN A 3 15.65 7.73 0.31
CA ASN A 3 16.00 6.68 -0.67
C ASN A 3 15.15 5.40 -0.55
N MET A 4 14.82 4.98 0.68
CA MET A 4 13.99 3.77 0.90
C MET A 4 12.60 3.92 0.27
N LEU A 5 11.96 5.09 0.40
CA LEU A 5 10.64 5.32 -0.19
C LEU A 5 10.68 5.28 -1.72
N GLN A 6 11.78 5.74 -2.32
CA GLN A 6 11.95 5.74 -3.77
C GLN A 6 12.34 4.36 -4.32
N TYR A 7 13.33 3.68 -3.70
CA TYR A 7 13.79 2.38 -4.20
C TYR A 7 12.75 1.28 -4.10
N THR A 8 11.88 1.32 -3.10
CA THR A 8 10.85 0.29 -2.92
C THR A 8 9.53 0.62 -3.61
N GLN A 9 9.42 1.74 -4.32
CA GLN A 9 8.21 2.10 -5.05
C GLN A 9 8.02 1.20 -6.29
N ASP A 10 9.11 0.86 -6.97
CA ASP A 10 9.10 0.06 -8.19
C ASP A 10 9.28 -1.45 -7.89
N ASP A 11 9.50 -1.82 -6.62
CA ASP A 11 9.77 -3.21 -6.21
C ASP A 11 8.49 -4.04 -5.98
N TYR A 12 7.32 -3.40 -5.91
CA TYR A 12 6.04 -4.05 -5.60
C TYR A 12 4.95 -3.61 -6.57
N ASP A 13 4.22 -4.56 -7.15
CA ASP A 13 3.07 -4.28 -8.02
C ASP A 13 1.93 -3.55 -7.30
N TYR A 14 1.83 -3.74 -5.97
CA TYR A 14 0.81 -3.15 -5.10
C TYR A 14 1.46 -2.50 -3.87
N GLU A 15 2.29 -1.51 -4.07
CA GLU A 15 3.07 -0.85 -3.02
C GLU A 15 2.21 -0.24 -1.90
N ASN A 16 0.98 0.21 -2.23
CA ASN A 16 0.04 0.75 -1.25
C ASN A 16 -0.66 -0.31 -0.39
N GLN A 17 -0.49 -1.61 -0.70
CA GLN A 17 -1.03 -2.72 0.09
C GLN A 17 0.00 -3.35 1.02
N ALA A 18 1.27 -2.95 0.94
CA ALA A 18 2.31 -3.44 1.83
C ALA A 18 2.06 -2.97 3.27
N VAL A 19 2.10 -3.90 4.24
CA VAL A 19 1.98 -3.54 5.66
C VAL A 19 3.29 -2.92 6.14
N THR A 20 3.20 -1.71 6.69
CA THR A 20 4.34 -0.95 7.22
C THR A 20 4.23 -0.76 8.73
N PHE A 21 5.35 -0.72 9.45
CA PHE A 21 5.37 -0.55 10.91
C PHE A 21 6.71 0.03 11.38
N LEU A 22 6.71 0.65 12.56
CA LEU A 22 7.94 1.07 13.24
C LEU A 22 8.55 -0.07 14.05
N ASP A 23 7.69 -0.81 14.74
CA ASP A 23 8.04 -1.99 15.53
C ASP A 23 6.86 -2.97 15.59
N ASN A 24 7.13 -4.17 16.11
CA ASN A 24 6.14 -5.22 16.30
C ASN A 24 6.56 -6.13 17.49
N HIS A 25 5.90 -7.29 17.64
CA HIS A 25 6.18 -8.24 18.72
C HIS A 25 7.49 -9.03 18.56
N ASP A 26 8.14 -9.00 17.40
CA ASP A 26 9.35 -9.77 17.07
C ASP A 26 10.62 -8.92 16.98
N VAL A 27 10.49 -7.61 17.18
CA VAL A 27 11.62 -6.69 17.17
C VAL A 27 11.63 -5.79 18.39
N THR A 28 12.80 -5.26 18.71
CA THR A 28 12.94 -4.25 19.78
C THR A 28 12.02 -3.06 19.51
N ARG A 29 11.30 -2.59 20.55
CA ARG A 29 10.43 -1.41 20.45
C ARG A 29 11.22 -0.19 19.97
N PHE A 30 10.64 0.57 19.05
CA PHE A 30 11.25 1.75 18.47
C PHE A 30 11.65 2.78 19.56
N GLY A 31 10.82 2.97 20.60
CA GLY A 31 11.08 3.85 21.72
C GLY A 31 12.31 3.46 22.58
N TYR A 32 12.79 2.22 22.49
CA TYR A 32 14.03 1.83 23.15
C TYR A 32 15.26 2.39 22.46
N THR A 33 15.27 2.40 21.13
CA THR A 33 16.37 2.93 20.30
C THR A 33 16.27 4.43 20.09
N GLN A 34 15.05 4.98 20.02
CA GLN A 34 14.76 6.39 19.81
C GLN A 34 14.06 7.01 21.01
N ARG A 35 14.85 7.46 21.98
CA ARG A 35 14.34 8.00 23.25
C ARG A 35 13.87 9.46 23.16
N SER A 36 14.23 10.19 22.10
CA SER A 36 13.68 11.50 21.82
C SER A 36 12.23 11.40 21.36
N GLN A 37 11.29 11.96 22.10
CA GLN A 37 9.90 12.00 21.66
C GLN A 37 9.70 12.78 20.35
N LYS A 38 10.51 13.80 20.09
CA LYS A 38 10.49 14.51 18.80
C LYS A 38 10.81 13.57 17.64
N THR A 39 11.90 12.82 17.73
CA THR A 39 12.26 11.83 16.69
C THR A 39 11.24 10.70 16.59
N TYR A 40 10.67 10.27 17.73
CA TYR A 40 9.62 9.26 17.76
C TYR A 40 8.37 9.73 17.01
N ASN A 41 7.90 10.93 17.29
CA ASN A 41 6.72 11.51 16.65
C ASN A 41 6.94 11.76 15.15
N ALA A 42 8.14 12.20 14.76
CA ALA A 42 8.51 12.36 13.35
C ALA A 42 8.50 11.00 12.60
N ALA A 43 9.00 9.93 13.24
CA ALA A 43 8.94 8.59 12.66
C ALA A 43 7.51 8.05 12.57
N LEU A 44 6.68 8.30 13.59
CA LEU A 44 5.26 7.91 13.60
C LEU A 44 4.47 8.69 12.52
N ALA A 45 4.74 9.99 12.36
CA ALA A 45 4.17 10.78 11.28
C ALA A 45 4.60 10.23 9.91
N THR A 46 5.88 9.87 9.75
CA THR A 46 6.38 9.25 8.51
C THR A 46 5.65 7.95 8.20
N LEU A 47 5.46 7.07 9.19
CA LEU A 47 4.73 5.82 9.03
C LEU A 47 3.29 6.06 8.53
N LEU A 48 2.59 7.01 9.16
CA LEU A 48 1.17 7.27 8.89
C LEU A 48 0.93 8.08 7.61
N THR A 49 1.94 8.79 7.09
CA THR A 49 1.84 9.60 5.87
C THR A 49 2.50 8.97 4.65
N SER A 50 3.31 7.92 4.82
CA SER A 50 3.89 7.17 3.70
C SER A 50 2.89 6.17 3.11
N ARG A 51 3.27 5.57 1.97
CA ARG A 51 2.49 4.49 1.33
C ARG A 51 2.38 3.26 2.22
N GLY A 52 1.46 2.39 1.87
CA GLY A 52 1.21 1.13 2.54
C GLY A 52 0.14 1.22 3.63
N VAL A 53 -0.12 0.10 4.28
CA VAL A 53 -1.08 -0.05 5.37
C VAL A 53 -0.32 0.07 6.70
N PRO A 54 -0.41 1.20 7.41
CA PRO A 54 0.34 1.39 8.65
C PRO A 54 -0.21 0.49 9.76
N ASN A 55 0.67 -0.29 10.36
CA ASN A 55 0.37 -1.13 11.51
C ASN A 55 0.96 -0.49 12.77
N ILE A 56 0.11 -0.14 13.72
CA ILE A 56 0.49 0.43 15.01
C ILE A 56 0.47 -0.67 16.06
N TYR A 57 1.65 -1.03 16.55
CA TYR A 57 1.75 -2.00 17.64
C TYR A 57 1.29 -1.37 18.96
N TYR A 58 0.49 -2.10 19.75
CA TYR A 58 -0.09 -1.58 20.99
C TYR A 58 0.96 -0.97 21.93
N GLY A 59 0.63 0.12 22.61
CA GLY A 59 1.54 0.86 23.48
C GLY A 59 2.40 1.91 22.77
N THR A 60 2.40 1.95 21.42
CA THR A 60 3.05 3.02 20.63
C THR A 60 2.47 4.38 21.00
N GLU A 61 1.17 4.46 21.16
CA GLU A 61 0.41 5.66 21.57
C GLU A 61 0.75 6.14 23.00
N GLN A 62 1.37 5.28 23.80
CA GLN A 62 1.79 5.54 25.18
C GLN A 62 3.31 5.71 25.33
N TYR A 63 4.05 5.75 24.22
CA TYR A 63 5.53 5.78 24.21
C TYR A 63 6.16 4.66 25.04
N VAL A 64 5.63 3.46 24.97
CA VAL A 64 6.15 2.33 25.73
C VAL A 64 7.61 2.09 25.42
N VAL A 65 8.43 2.06 26.48
CA VAL A 65 9.85 1.73 26.42
C VAL A 65 10.07 0.42 27.17
N PRO A 66 10.60 -0.64 26.54
CA PRO A 66 10.88 -1.90 27.21
C PRO A 66 12.03 -1.74 28.22
N ALA A 67 12.11 -2.68 29.15
CA ALA A 67 13.15 -2.71 30.18
C ALA A 67 14.55 -2.91 29.60
N ASP A 68 14.65 -3.68 28.52
CA ASP A 68 15.88 -3.95 27.77
C ASP A 68 15.60 -4.00 26.25
N GLY A 69 16.63 -4.28 25.46
CA GLY A 69 16.53 -4.33 24.00
C GLY A 69 15.94 -5.60 23.41
N SER A 70 15.40 -6.52 24.25
CA SER A 70 14.77 -7.74 23.74
C SER A 70 13.35 -7.47 23.23
N ASP A 71 12.91 -8.28 22.27
CA ASP A 71 11.53 -8.28 21.79
C ASP A 71 10.54 -8.69 22.88
N VAL A 72 10.92 -9.66 23.73
CA VAL A 72 10.10 -10.15 24.85
C VAL A 72 9.79 -9.05 25.85
N SER A 73 10.77 -8.19 26.19
CA SER A 73 10.53 -7.07 27.11
C SER A 73 9.64 -5.98 26.51
N GLY A 74 9.51 -5.95 25.17
CA GLY A 74 8.60 -5.07 24.45
C GLY A 74 7.13 -5.51 24.47
N ARG A 75 6.84 -6.76 24.90
CA ARG A 75 5.49 -7.34 25.02
C ARG A 75 4.91 -7.02 26.39
N ILE A 76 4.68 -5.75 26.67
CA ILE A 76 4.23 -5.26 27.97
C ILE A 76 2.79 -5.64 28.29
N PHE A 77 2.42 -5.58 29.56
CA PHE A 77 1.04 -5.68 30.00
C PHE A 77 0.46 -4.27 30.21
N MET A 78 -0.25 -3.76 29.21
CA MET A 78 -0.75 -2.38 29.15
C MET A 78 -1.48 -1.92 30.41
N GLN A 79 -2.21 -2.81 31.06
CA GLN A 79 -3.00 -2.46 32.25
C GLN A 79 -2.14 -2.07 33.47
N THR A 80 -0.89 -2.53 33.54
CA THR A 80 0.04 -2.18 34.61
C THR A 80 1.14 -1.24 34.17
N ASP A 81 1.50 -1.29 32.87
CA ASP A 81 2.71 -0.65 32.37
C ASP A 81 2.38 0.61 31.53
N SER A 82 1.10 1.00 31.47
CA SER A 82 0.62 2.19 30.77
C SER A 82 -0.41 2.94 31.60
N SER A 83 -0.44 4.26 31.44
CA SER A 83 -1.46 5.13 32.04
C SER A 83 -2.75 5.22 31.22
N PHE A 84 -2.78 4.67 30.00
CA PHE A 84 -3.85 4.89 29.02
C PHE A 84 -4.16 6.39 28.80
N ASP A 85 -3.10 7.19 28.73
CA ASP A 85 -3.21 8.64 28.61
C ASP A 85 -3.58 9.01 27.15
N THR A 86 -4.75 9.58 26.97
CA THR A 86 -5.27 10.06 25.68
C THR A 86 -4.72 11.44 25.31
N ASP A 87 -3.94 12.08 26.20
CA ASP A 87 -3.32 13.37 25.97
C ASP A 87 -1.90 13.31 25.41
N THR A 88 -1.32 12.11 25.30
CA THR A 88 0.00 11.95 24.66
C THR A 88 -0.04 12.49 23.22
N THR A 89 1.07 13.09 22.77
CA THR A 89 1.20 13.54 21.37
C THR A 89 1.06 12.38 20.39
N ALA A 90 1.63 11.19 20.73
CA ALA A 90 1.51 10.02 19.87
C ALA A 90 0.05 9.56 19.69
N TYR A 91 -0.75 9.53 20.75
CA TYR A 91 -2.17 9.18 20.68
C TYR A 91 -2.94 10.14 19.76
N LYS A 92 -2.75 11.45 19.98
CA LYS A 92 -3.41 12.49 19.16
C LYS A 92 -2.95 12.47 17.70
N LEU A 93 -1.64 12.25 17.47
CA LEU A 93 -1.06 12.18 16.14
C LEU A 93 -1.61 10.99 15.35
N ILE A 94 -1.71 9.80 15.97
CA ILE A 94 -2.33 8.62 15.35
C ILE A 94 -3.77 8.94 14.94
N GLY A 95 -4.57 9.51 15.86
CA GLY A 95 -5.95 9.89 15.56
C GLY A 95 -6.04 10.87 14.39
N LYS A 96 -5.22 11.93 14.41
CA LYS A 96 -5.26 13.00 13.39
C LYS A 96 -4.82 12.52 12.02
N LEU A 97 -3.76 11.72 11.93
CA LEU A 97 -3.29 11.18 10.65
C LEU A 97 -4.15 10.00 10.15
N SER A 98 -4.82 9.28 11.04
CA SER A 98 -5.85 8.31 10.64
C SER A 98 -7.07 9.00 10.04
N GLU A 99 -7.46 10.16 10.58
CA GLU A 99 -8.49 11.01 9.99
C GLU A 99 -8.11 11.45 8.58
N LEU A 100 -6.87 11.94 8.38
CA LEU A 100 -6.36 12.32 7.06
C LEU A 100 -6.44 11.18 6.04
N ARG A 101 -6.06 9.96 6.45
CA ARG A 101 -6.12 8.77 5.59
C ARG A 101 -7.55 8.37 5.20
N GLN A 102 -8.55 8.84 5.90
CA GLN A 102 -9.97 8.62 5.57
C GLN A 102 -10.57 9.74 4.71
N GLN A 103 -9.95 10.93 4.72
CA GLN A 103 -10.47 12.12 4.07
C GLN A 103 -9.80 12.41 2.72
N ASN A 104 -8.55 12.01 2.52
CA ASN A 104 -7.79 12.35 1.34
C ASN A 104 -7.12 11.09 0.74
N ASP A 105 -7.52 10.74 -0.45
CA ASP A 105 -7.13 9.50 -1.12
C ASP A 105 -5.66 9.52 -1.58
N ALA A 106 -5.03 10.69 -1.72
CA ALA A 106 -3.61 10.78 -2.03
C ALA A 106 -2.73 10.08 -0.99
N ILE A 107 -3.08 10.13 0.30
CA ILE A 107 -2.29 9.49 1.34
C ILE A 107 -2.48 7.97 1.37
N ALA A 108 -3.67 7.48 1.01
CA ALA A 108 -4.00 6.07 1.01
C ALA A 108 -3.54 5.37 -0.28
N TYR A 109 -3.79 5.96 -1.44
CA TYR A 109 -3.66 5.31 -2.75
C TYR A 109 -2.66 6.01 -3.68
N GLY A 110 -2.18 7.21 -3.32
CA GLY A 110 -1.35 8.03 -4.20
C GLY A 110 0.06 7.47 -4.41
N THR A 111 0.67 7.92 -5.48
CA THR A 111 2.11 7.73 -5.75
C THR A 111 2.94 8.64 -4.85
N THR A 112 4.21 8.30 -4.64
CA THR A 112 5.15 9.09 -3.82
C THR A 112 6.18 9.77 -4.71
N THR A 113 6.36 11.08 -4.55
CA THR A 113 7.45 11.83 -5.19
C THR A 113 8.30 12.52 -4.13
N ILE A 114 9.61 12.27 -4.13
CA ILE A 114 10.54 12.98 -3.25
C ILE A 114 10.78 14.38 -3.83
N ARG A 115 10.43 15.40 -3.06
CA ARG A 115 10.61 16.81 -3.43
C ARG A 115 11.91 17.39 -2.92
N TYR A 116 12.35 16.95 -1.75
CA TYR A 116 13.65 17.31 -1.18
C TYR A 116 14.14 16.21 -0.23
N SER A 117 15.41 15.91 -0.21
CA SER A 117 16.01 14.96 0.73
C SER A 117 17.46 15.26 1.01
N ASN A 118 17.82 15.25 2.29
CA ASN A 118 19.20 15.18 2.76
C ASN A 118 19.31 14.16 3.91
N ASP A 119 20.38 14.18 4.69
CA ASP A 119 20.53 13.23 5.81
C ASP A 119 19.50 13.42 6.91
N ASP A 120 18.96 14.63 7.08
CA ASP A 120 18.14 15.02 8.23
C ASP A 120 16.71 15.39 7.86
N VAL A 121 16.49 15.94 6.66
CA VAL A 121 15.19 16.42 6.18
C VAL A 121 14.71 15.60 5.01
N LEU A 122 13.43 15.26 5.03
CA LEU A 122 12.70 14.66 3.93
C LEU A 122 11.44 15.47 3.64
N ILE A 123 11.28 15.89 2.39
CA ILE A 123 10.02 16.45 1.89
C ILE A 123 9.56 15.57 0.74
N TYR A 124 8.36 15.04 0.85
CA TYR A 124 7.77 14.21 -0.19
C TYR A 124 6.31 14.57 -0.38
N GLU A 125 5.82 14.24 -1.56
CA GLU A 125 4.45 14.46 -1.98
C GLU A 125 3.77 13.16 -2.28
N ARG A 126 2.51 13.03 -1.87
CA ARG A 126 1.61 11.96 -2.26
C ARG A 126 0.59 12.54 -3.23
N LYS A 127 0.31 11.84 -4.33
CA LYS A 127 -0.67 12.28 -5.34
C LYS A 127 -1.55 11.13 -5.79
N PHE A 128 -2.87 11.35 -5.73
CA PHE A 128 -3.88 10.48 -6.31
C PHE A 128 -4.81 11.37 -7.13
N TYR A 129 -4.80 11.22 -8.45
CA TYR A 129 -5.49 12.12 -9.38
C TYR A 129 -5.23 13.61 -9.07
N ASP A 130 -6.24 14.34 -8.64
CA ASP A 130 -6.11 15.76 -8.31
C ASP A 130 -5.84 16.02 -6.82
N ASP A 131 -5.92 14.98 -5.99
CA ASP A 131 -5.56 15.05 -4.58
C ASP A 131 -4.06 15.09 -4.37
N VAL A 132 -3.63 15.99 -3.51
CA VAL A 132 -2.21 16.19 -3.22
C VAL A 132 -1.99 16.37 -1.72
N ILE A 133 -1.00 15.66 -1.18
CA ILE A 133 -0.49 15.87 0.18
C ILE A 133 1.01 16.11 0.11
N LEU A 134 1.45 17.24 0.65
CA LEU A 134 2.87 17.55 0.85
C LEU A 134 3.22 17.32 2.33
N VAL A 135 4.30 16.57 2.57
CA VAL A 135 4.79 16.25 3.92
C VAL A 135 6.25 16.67 4.03
N ALA A 136 6.58 17.44 5.07
CA ALA A 136 7.95 17.84 5.37
C ALA A 136 8.33 17.36 6.78
N ILE A 137 9.48 16.70 6.90
CA ILE A 137 9.93 16.05 8.14
C ILE A 137 11.37 16.41 8.40
N ASN A 138 11.64 16.92 9.60
CA ASN A 138 12.97 17.04 10.13
C ASN A 138 13.17 16.00 11.26
N ARG A 139 13.99 14.99 11.01
CA ARG A 139 14.23 13.93 12.00
C ARG A 139 15.25 14.31 13.09
N GLN A 140 15.98 15.40 12.91
CA GLN A 140 16.94 15.89 13.92
C GLN A 140 16.21 16.62 15.05
N PRO A 141 16.40 16.23 16.32
CA PRO A 141 15.66 16.86 17.42
C PRO A 141 16.11 18.28 17.77
N ASP A 142 17.33 18.65 17.39
CA ASP A 142 18.01 19.85 17.91
C ASP A 142 18.56 20.79 16.82
N LYS A 143 18.23 20.55 15.55
CA LYS A 143 18.75 21.35 14.43
C LYS A 143 17.62 21.78 13.50
N ALA A 144 17.56 23.08 13.22
CA ALA A 144 16.61 23.66 12.27
C ALA A 144 17.15 23.67 10.84
N TYR A 145 16.24 23.63 9.87
CA TYR A 145 16.51 23.75 8.45
C TYR A 145 15.51 24.68 7.79
N THR A 146 15.96 25.43 6.79
CA THR A 146 15.09 26.20 5.89
C THR A 146 15.33 25.72 4.47
N ILE A 147 14.27 25.33 3.79
CA ILE A 147 14.28 24.82 2.41
C ILE A 147 13.46 25.75 1.55
N ASP A 148 14.12 26.36 0.56
CA ASP A 148 13.49 27.34 -0.32
C ASP A 148 12.93 26.71 -1.58
N ASN A 149 11.80 27.22 -2.07
CA ASN A 149 11.24 26.91 -3.37
C ASN A 149 11.07 25.41 -3.64
N VAL A 150 10.46 24.69 -2.70
CA VAL A 150 10.16 23.27 -2.87
C VAL A 150 9.11 23.12 -3.97
N GLU A 151 9.42 22.36 -5.00
CA GLU A 151 8.46 22.00 -6.05
C GLU A 151 7.29 21.20 -5.49
N THR A 152 6.06 21.50 -5.93
CA THR A 152 4.85 20.82 -5.47
C THR A 152 3.76 20.87 -6.53
N LEU A 153 2.88 19.85 -6.52
CA LEU A 153 1.65 19.84 -7.32
C LEU A 153 0.45 20.43 -6.57
N LEU A 154 0.64 20.87 -5.32
CA LEU A 154 -0.37 21.70 -4.65
C LEU A 154 -0.72 22.89 -5.53
N PRO A 155 -2.01 23.20 -5.76
CA PRO A 155 -2.42 24.43 -6.42
C PRO A 155 -1.86 25.69 -5.77
N GLU A 156 -1.80 26.81 -6.50
CA GLU A 156 -1.46 28.11 -5.93
C GLU A 156 -2.44 28.45 -4.81
N GLY A 157 -1.91 28.86 -3.64
CA GLY A 157 -2.73 29.20 -2.48
C GLY A 157 -2.01 29.16 -1.14
N GLU A 158 -2.79 29.37 -0.09
CA GLU A 158 -2.35 29.26 1.30
C GLU A 158 -2.81 27.93 1.89
N TYR A 159 -1.91 27.20 2.54
CA TYR A 159 -2.17 25.90 3.14
C TYR A 159 -1.89 25.92 4.62
N VAL A 160 -2.90 25.53 5.40
CA VAL A 160 -2.77 25.36 6.85
C VAL A 160 -2.16 24.01 7.14
N ASP A 161 -1.24 23.95 8.12
CA ASP A 161 -0.73 22.65 8.61
C ASP A 161 -1.90 21.79 9.13
N PHE A 162 -2.09 20.62 8.54
CA PHE A 162 -3.16 19.70 8.90
C PHE A 162 -3.07 19.24 10.36
N LEU A 163 -1.84 19.12 10.88
CA LEU A 163 -1.61 18.78 12.29
C LEU A 163 -1.93 19.93 13.25
N GLY A 164 -2.20 21.14 12.74
CA GLY A 164 -2.56 22.31 13.55
C GLY A 164 -1.44 22.74 14.50
N GLY A 165 -0.19 22.59 14.09
CA GLY A 165 0.99 22.91 14.90
C GLY A 165 1.32 21.87 15.97
N MET A 166 0.69 20.69 15.98
CA MET A 166 0.96 19.63 16.98
C MET A 166 2.43 19.20 17.01
N LEU A 167 3.07 19.18 15.84
CA LEU A 167 4.51 18.92 15.67
C LEU A 167 5.23 20.18 15.16
N ASN A 168 4.74 21.37 15.55
CA ASN A 168 5.23 22.72 15.22
C ASN A 168 5.16 23.09 13.74
N GLY A 169 4.52 22.30 12.88
CA GLY A 169 4.34 22.63 11.46
C GLY A 169 3.66 23.98 11.29
N GLU A 170 4.17 24.79 10.36
CA GLU A 170 3.65 26.12 10.03
C GLU A 170 2.75 26.07 8.78
N ASN A 171 1.98 27.11 8.55
CA ASN A 171 1.24 27.32 7.31
C ASN A 171 2.24 27.65 6.19
N ILE A 172 1.94 27.24 4.95
CA ILE A 172 2.77 27.54 3.79
C ILE A 172 1.98 28.25 2.70
N SER A 173 2.67 29.06 1.91
CA SER A 173 2.17 29.66 0.68
C SER A 173 2.75 28.90 -0.52
N VAL A 174 1.91 28.62 -1.51
CA VAL A 174 2.32 28.02 -2.79
C VAL A 174 2.11 29.04 -3.91
N TYR A 175 3.11 29.23 -4.73
CA TYR A 175 3.12 30.19 -5.82
C TYR A 175 3.12 29.51 -7.17
N ALA A 176 2.37 30.07 -8.12
CA ALA A 176 2.41 29.63 -9.50
C ALA A 176 3.81 29.84 -10.11
N SER A 177 4.29 28.86 -10.84
CA SER A 177 5.55 28.91 -11.56
C SER A 177 5.37 28.40 -12.99
N THR A 178 6.30 28.72 -13.89
CA THR A 178 6.33 28.16 -15.24
C THR A 178 6.69 26.68 -15.18
N GLY A 179 5.69 25.82 -15.09
CA GLY A 179 5.83 24.36 -15.03
C GLY A 179 5.20 23.79 -13.79
N ILE A 180 5.99 23.60 -12.74
CA ILE A 180 5.52 23.08 -11.45
C ILE A 180 5.51 24.22 -10.42
N ASN A 181 4.46 24.26 -9.57
CA ASN A 181 4.37 25.27 -8.51
C ASN A 181 5.49 25.11 -7.47
N THR A 182 5.77 26.16 -6.72
CA THR A 182 6.79 26.14 -5.67
C THR A 182 6.25 26.73 -4.38
N THR A 183 6.70 26.18 -3.25
CA THR A 183 6.36 26.75 -1.94
C THR A 183 7.20 28.02 -1.67
N ALA A 184 6.71 28.87 -0.76
CA ALA A 184 7.60 29.73 0.03
C ALA A 184 8.66 28.89 0.76
N SER A 185 9.60 29.55 1.44
CA SER A 185 10.56 28.87 2.31
C SER A 185 9.82 28.04 3.38
N ILE A 186 10.12 26.76 3.46
CA ILE A 186 9.66 25.87 4.53
C ILE A 186 10.75 25.84 5.60
N THR A 187 10.45 26.35 6.79
CA THR A 187 11.34 26.25 7.94
C THR A 187 10.87 25.11 8.82
N LEU A 188 11.78 24.23 9.20
CA LEU A 188 11.53 23.06 10.04
C LEU A 188 12.47 23.10 11.24
N ASP A 189 11.94 23.36 12.41
CA ASP A 189 12.67 23.22 13.67
C ASP A 189 12.99 21.76 13.99
N GLY A 190 13.76 21.54 15.04
CA GLY A 190 14.18 20.18 15.41
C GLY A 190 13.01 19.26 15.76
N GLY A 191 12.85 18.17 15.00
CA GLY A 191 11.79 17.18 15.15
C GLY A 191 10.43 17.63 14.62
N GLU A 192 10.40 18.71 13.87
CA GLU A 192 9.17 19.26 13.29
C GLU A 192 8.67 18.44 12.12
N VAL A 193 7.33 18.37 11.99
CA VAL A 193 6.61 17.81 10.85
C VAL A 193 5.49 18.75 10.45
N GLY A 194 5.46 19.12 9.16
CA GLY A 194 4.35 19.82 8.52
C GLY A 194 3.65 18.90 7.51
N VAL A 195 2.32 19.00 7.46
CA VAL A 195 1.47 18.26 6.53
C VAL A 195 0.46 19.20 5.91
N TRP A 196 0.47 19.33 4.60
CA TRP A 196 -0.43 20.19 3.85
C TRP A 196 -1.17 19.40 2.79
N GLN A 197 -2.46 19.65 2.67
CA GLN A 197 -3.32 18.90 1.75
C GLN A 197 -4.10 19.80 0.81
N TYR A 198 -4.34 19.27 -0.37
CA TYR A 198 -5.38 19.68 -1.30
C TYR A 198 -6.24 18.47 -1.58
N ASP A 199 -7.53 18.59 -1.32
CA ASP A 199 -8.55 17.57 -1.54
C ASP A 199 -9.47 18.11 -2.64
N ALA A 200 -9.39 17.52 -3.81
CA ALA A 200 -10.16 17.93 -4.97
C ALA A 200 -11.48 17.18 -5.00
N ALA A 201 -12.58 17.90 -5.27
CA ALA A 201 -13.83 17.21 -5.52
C ALA A 201 -13.75 16.42 -6.83
N ALA A 202 -13.77 15.09 -6.76
CA ALA A 202 -13.70 14.26 -7.95
C ALA A 202 -14.89 14.48 -8.89
N SER A 203 -14.62 14.83 -10.13
CA SER A 203 -15.63 14.98 -11.18
C SER A 203 -15.94 13.64 -11.89
N THR A 204 -15.06 12.68 -11.80
CA THR A 204 -15.16 11.31 -12.31
C THR A 204 -14.95 10.33 -11.16
N PRO A 205 -15.59 9.15 -11.18
CA PRO A 205 -15.27 8.13 -10.18
C PRO A 205 -13.83 7.64 -10.36
N GLU A 206 -13.12 7.45 -9.24
CA GLU A 206 -11.71 7.06 -9.21
C GLU A 206 -11.54 5.88 -8.25
N ILE A 207 -11.04 4.75 -8.76
CA ILE A 207 -10.82 3.54 -7.96
C ILE A 207 -9.39 3.58 -7.41
N GLY A 208 -9.26 3.62 -6.08
CA GLY A 208 -7.98 3.55 -5.38
C GLY A 208 -7.61 2.13 -4.97
N ASN A 209 -8.59 1.34 -4.52
CA ASN A 209 -8.38 -0.05 -4.10
C ASN A 209 -9.65 -0.89 -4.20
N VAL A 210 -9.48 -2.20 -4.30
CA VAL A 210 -10.57 -3.19 -4.28
C VAL A 210 -10.24 -4.31 -3.29
N VAL A 211 -11.16 -4.62 -2.38
CA VAL A 211 -11.02 -5.67 -1.36
C VAL A 211 -12.24 -6.59 -1.40
N SER A 212 -12.02 -7.84 -1.63
CA SER A 212 -10.82 -8.57 -2.07
C SER A 212 -10.52 -8.30 -3.55
N THR A 213 -9.32 -8.69 -4.03
CA THR A 213 -8.93 -8.62 -5.45
C THR A 213 -9.34 -9.86 -6.23
N MET A 214 -9.98 -10.82 -5.58
CA MET A 214 -10.55 -12.04 -6.19
C MET A 214 -11.75 -12.58 -5.41
N GLY A 215 -12.61 -13.29 -6.10
CA GLY A 215 -13.76 -13.96 -5.48
C GLY A 215 -14.64 -14.68 -6.49
N ARG A 216 -15.57 -15.48 -5.97
CA ARG A 216 -16.60 -16.19 -6.74
C ARG A 216 -17.87 -15.36 -6.84
N ALA A 217 -18.73 -15.73 -7.77
CA ALA A 217 -20.10 -15.22 -7.86
C ALA A 217 -20.76 -15.13 -6.47
N GLY A 218 -21.39 -14.00 -6.18
CA GLY A 218 -22.03 -13.70 -4.91
C GLY A 218 -21.08 -13.28 -3.77
N ASN A 219 -19.77 -13.30 -3.95
CA ASN A 219 -18.85 -12.75 -2.95
C ASN A 219 -18.96 -11.23 -2.88
N ARG A 220 -18.98 -10.70 -1.67
CA ARG A 220 -18.99 -9.25 -1.42
C ARG A 220 -17.64 -8.64 -1.75
N VAL A 221 -17.67 -7.48 -2.40
CA VAL A 221 -16.48 -6.72 -2.83
C VAL A 221 -16.64 -5.28 -2.36
N TYR A 222 -15.58 -4.73 -1.81
CA TYR A 222 -15.49 -3.33 -1.42
C TYR A 222 -14.59 -2.60 -2.41
N ILE A 223 -15.08 -1.52 -2.98
CA ILE A 223 -14.32 -0.64 -3.87
C ILE A 223 -14.13 0.66 -3.11
N TYR A 224 -12.88 1.08 -2.93
CA TYR A 224 -12.49 2.32 -2.27
C TYR A 224 -11.91 3.30 -3.28
N GLY A 225 -12.13 4.60 -3.06
CA GLY A 225 -11.64 5.65 -3.93
C GLY A 225 -12.41 6.95 -3.73
N ASP A 226 -12.46 7.80 -4.73
CA ASP A 226 -13.18 9.08 -4.67
C ASP A 226 -14.24 9.21 -5.75
N GLY A 227 -15.22 10.11 -5.53
CA GLY A 227 -16.31 10.39 -6.46
C GLY A 227 -17.30 9.22 -6.63
N LEU A 228 -17.34 8.27 -5.69
CA LEU A 228 -18.11 7.02 -5.77
C LEU A 228 -19.56 7.16 -5.31
N ASP A 229 -20.03 8.34 -4.93
CA ASP A 229 -21.39 8.61 -4.50
C ASP A 229 -22.38 8.80 -5.66
N GLY A 230 -23.67 8.87 -5.28
CA GLY A 230 -24.76 9.18 -6.21
C GLY A 230 -25.23 7.98 -7.03
N ASN A 231 -25.70 8.23 -8.25
CA ASN A 231 -26.19 7.16 -9.13
C ASN A 231 -25.05 6.60 -9.96
N ILE A 232 -24.56 5.45 -9.55
CA ILE A 232 -23.43 4.76 -10.18
C ILE A 232 -23.85 3.38 -10.70
N SER A 233 -23.08 2.85 -11.64
CA SER A 233 -23.07 1.42 -11.99
C SER A 233 -21.66 0.85 -11.89
N VAL A 234 -21.58 -0.44 -11.54
CA VAL A 234 -20.32 -1.18 -11.43
C VAL A 234 -20.35 -2.34 -12.40
N LYS A 235 -19.25 -2.57 -13.11
CA LYS A 235 -19.09 -3.72 -13.99
C LYS A 235 -17.82 -4.52 -13.64
N PHE A 236 -17.92 -5.83 -13.82
CA PHE A 236 -16.81 -6.77 -13.87
C PHE A 236 -16.65 -7.22 -15.32
N GLY A 237 -15.68 -6.67 -16.05
CA GLY A 237 -15.64 -6.75 -17.50
C GLY A 237 -16.88 -6.12 -18.11
N GLU A 238 -17.63 -6.90 -18.88
CA GLU A 238 -18.90 -6.45 -19.49
C GLU A 238 -20.14 -6.73 -18.60
N THR A 239 -19.97 -7.42 -17.45
CA THR A 239 -21.08 -7.87 -16.61
C THR A 239 -21.39 -6.86 -15.52
N GLU A 240 -22.62 -6.36 -15.50
CA GLU A 240 -23.10 -5.43 -14.48
C GLU A 240 -23.25 -6.11 -13.11
N ALA A 241 -22.77 -5.44 -12.06
CA ALA A 241 -22.83 -5.87 -10.68
C ALA A 241 -23.97 -5.17 -9.92
N THR A 242 -24.51 -5.85 -8.91
CA THR A 242 -25.47 -5.25 -7.98
C THR A 242 -24.73 -4.42 -6.93
N VAL A 243 -25.02 -3.13 -6.87
CA VAL A 243 -24.51 -2.23 -5.84
C VAL A 243 -25.43 -2.33 -4.61
N GLU A 244 -24.86 -2.70 -3.45
CA GLU A 244 -25.60 -2.74 -2.18
C GLU A 244 -25.71 -1.35 -1.56
N SER A 245 -24.59 -0.63 -1.54
CA SER A 245 -24.50 0.74 -1.01
C SER A 245 -23.29 1.47 -1.59
N ASN A 246 -23.34 2.80 -1.57
CA ASN A 246 -22.20 3.63 -1.93
C ASN A 246 -22.20 4.96 -1.14
N THR A 247 -21.00 5.46 -0.91
CA THR A 247 -20.66 6.78 -0.36
C THR A 247 -19.69 7.46 -1.31
N ALA A 248 -19.17 8.64 -0.96
CA ALA A 248 -18.14 9.30 -1.77
C ALA A 248 -16.87 8.45 -1.91
N ASN A 249 -16.53 7.65 -0.89
CA ASN A 249 -15.25 6.94 -0.80
C ASN A 249 -15.35 5.41 -0.79
N GLU A 250 -16.55 4.84 -0.81
CA GLU A 250 -16.75 3.39 -0.75
C GLU A 250 -17.95 2.93 -1.57
N ILE A 251 -17.80 1.84 -2.30
CA ILE A 251 -18.90 1.07 -2.87
C ILE A 251 -18.87 -0.34 -2.28
N VAL A 252 -20.04 -0.84 -1.87
CA VAL A 252 -20.25 -2.25 -1.53
C VAL A 252 -21.02 -2.90 -2.67
N THR A 253 -20.44 -3.92 -3.28
CA THR A 253 -21.02 -4.64 -4.42
C THR A 253 -20.77 -6.14 -4.30
N TYR A 254 -21.21 -6.91 -5.27
CA TYR A 254 -21.04 -8.36 -5.32
C TYR A 254 -20.50 -8.78 -6.68
N VAL A 255 -19.65 -9.82 -6.69
CA VAL A 255 -19.26 -10.48 -7.94
C VAL A 255 -20.53 -11.00 -8.63
N PRO A 256 -20.83 -10.59 -9.87
CA PRO A 256 -22.03 -11.03 -10.58
C PRO A 256 -22.08 -12.54 -10.80
N ASP A 257 -23.27 -13.14 -10.73
CA ASP A 257 -23.46 -14.59 -10.94
C ASP A 257 -23.02 -15.07 -12.32
N ASN A 258 -23.07 -14.18 -13.32
CA ASN A 258 -22.71 -14.45 -14.70
C ASN A 258 -21.39 -13.78 -15.12
N ALA A 259 -20.58 -13.31 -14.18
CA ALA A 259 -19.26 -12.79 -14.48
C ALA A 259 -18.37 -13.87 -15.10
N VAL A 260 -17.61 -13.48 -16.10
CA VAL A 260 -16.68 -14.39 -16.79
C VAL A 260 -15.55 -14.75 -15.85
N ALA A 261 -15.26 -16.04 -15.68
CA ALA A 261 -14.15 -16.50 -14.86
C ALA A 261 -12.79 -16.02 -15.45
N GLY A 262 -11.86 -15.71 -14.55
CA GLY A 262 -10.55 -15.16 -14.89
C GLY A 262 -10.45 -13.67 -14.57
N TYR A 263 -9.42 -13.03 -15.09
CA TYR A 263 -9.16 -11.62 -14.86
C TYR A 263 -10.18 -10.74 -15.62
N ASN A 264 -10.82 -9.85 -14.89
CA ASN A 264 -11.77 -8.87 -15.39
C ASN A 264 -11.40 -7.50 -14.87
N ASP A 265 -11.60 -6.47 -15.68
CA ASP A 265 -11.45 -5.10 -15.19
C ASP A 265 -12.74 -4.64 -14.51
N ILE A 266 -12.64 -4.18 -13.27
CA ILE A 266 -13.72 -3.47 -12.60
C ILE A 266 -13.73 -2.04 -13.12
N THR A 267 -14.92 -1.53 -13.44
CA THR A 267 -15.19 -0.14 -13.76
C THR A 267 -16.37 0.39 -12.97
N VAL A 268 -16.32 1.65 -12.60
CA VAL A 268 -17.43 2.41 -12.01
C VAL A 268 -17.83 3.48 -13.00
N THR A 269 -19.13 3.62 -13.28
CA THR A 269 -19.66 4.65 -14.17
C THR A 269 -20.63 5.56 -13.39
N LYS A 270 -20.47 6.88 -13.54
CA LYS A 270 -21.33 7.92 -12.96
C LYS A 270 -21.77 8.88 -14.07
N GLY A 271 -23.03 8.78 -14.53
CA GLY A 271 -23.45 9.48 -15.75
C GLY A 271 -22.67 9.02 -16.96
N ASP A 272 -21.97 9.94 -17.63
CA ASP A 272 -21.10 9.64 -18.78
C ASP A 272 -19.62 9.40 -18.38
N ALA A 273 -19.27 9.63 -17.12
CA ALA A 273 -17.90 9.47 -16.63
C ALA A 273 -17.63 8.02 -16.21
N VAL A 274 -16.47 7.49 -16.62
CA VAL A 274 -16.02 6.13 -16.30
C VAL A 274 -14.71 6.21 -15.52
N SER A 275 -14.57 5.40 -14.47
CA SER A 275 -13.37 5.30 -13.65
C SER A 275 -12.16 4.77 -14.41
N ASN A 276 -10.99 4.82 -13.76
CA ASN A 276 -9.88 3.94 -14.09
C ASN A 276 -10.27 2.46 -13.95
N LEU A 277 -9.44 1.59 -14.53
CA LEU A 277 -9.60 0.13 -14.47
C LEU A 277 -8.93 -0.42 -13.20
N PHE A 278 -9.56 -1.41 -12.59
CA PHE A 278 -8.94 -2.18 -11.52
C PHE A 278 -9.13 -3.68 -11.80
N THR A 279 -8.03 -4.41 -11.94
CA THR A 279 -8.07 -5.82 -12.30
C THR A 279 -8.55 -6.69 -11.13
N TYR A 280 -9.54 -7.53 -11.38
CA TYR A 280 -10.15 -8.46 -10.43
C TYR A 280 -10.18 -9.88 -10.99
N ASN A 281 -9.82 -10.87 -10.18
CA ASN A 281 -9.87 -12.28 -10.60
C ASN A 281 -11.19 -12.94 -10.16
N VAL A 282 -12.10 -13.19 -11.10
CA VAL A 282 -13.34 -13.94 -10.87
C VAL A 282 -13.03 -15.43 -10.87
N LEU A 283 -13.20 -16.08 -9.72
CA LEU A 283 -13.03 -17.52 -9.56
C LEU A 283 -14.29 -18.26 -10.00
N SER A 284 -14.16 -19.26 -10.86
CA SER A 284 -15.29 -20.13 -11.16
C SER A 284 -15.67 -21.01 -9.96
N GLY A 285 -16.94 -21.47 -9.90
CA GLY A 285 -17.42 -22.31 -8.79
C GLY A 285 -16.74 -23.68 -8.70
N ASP A 286 -16.08 -24.10 -9.77
CA ASP A 286 -15.37 -25.36 -9.93
C ASP A 286 -13.83 -25.22 -9.81
N GLN A 287 -13.34 -24.06 -9.37
CA GLN A 287 -11.91 -23.82 -9.14
C GLN A 287 -11.62 -23.54 -7.66
N ASN A 288 -10.40 -23.94 -7.22
CA ASN A 288 -9.79 -23.55 -5.96
C ASN A 288 -8.49 -22.81 -6.21
N GLN A 289 -8.19 -21.81 -5.36
CA GLN A 289 -6.87 -21.19 -5.37
C GLN A 289 -5.88 -22.08 -4.62
N VAL A 290 -4.77 -22.40 -5.27
CA VAL A 290 -3.64 -23.12 -4.69
C VAL A 290 -2.43 -22.21 -4.72
N ILE A 291 -1.75 -22.02 -3.60
CA ILE A 291 -0.47 -21.33 -3.55
C ILE A 291 0.63 -22.37 -3.76
N PHE A 292 1.25 -22.33 -4.92
CA PHE A 292 2.41 -23.15 -5.21
C PHE A 292 3.65 -22.48 -4.64
N HIS A 293 4.47 -23.25 -3.93
CA HIS A 293 5.66 -22.73 -3.26
C HIS A 293 6.86 -23.66 -3.48
N VAL A 294 8.03 -23.08 -3.75
CA VAL A 294 9.28 -23.82 -3.91
C VAL A 294 10.48 -23.00 -3.46
N LYS A 295 11.46 -23.68 -2.87
CA LYS A 295 12.77 -23.10 -2.63
C LYS A 295 13.72 -23.52 -3.76
N ALA A 296 14.23 -22.54 -4.51
CA ALA A 296 15.09 -22.80 -5.66
C ALA A 296 16.12 -21.68 -5.85
N GLU A 297 17.37 -22.05 -6.04
CA GLU A 297 18.42 -21.13 -6.44
C GLU A 297 18.42 -20.95 -7.95
N THR A 298 18.58 -19.70 -8.41
CA THR A 298 18.63 -19.32 -9.82
C THR A 298 19.85 -18.46 -10.11
N SER A 299 20.28 -18.45 -11.37
CA SER A 299 21.26 -17.49 -11.86
C SER A 299 20.56 -16.21 -12.31
N TYR A 300 21.30 -15.12 -12.43
CA TYR A 300 20.75 -13.86 -12.95
C TYR A 300 20.10 -14.04 -14.32
N GLY A 301 18.84 -13.62 -14.45
CA GLY A 301 18.05 -13.78 -15.68
C GLY A 301 17.29 -15.12 -15.78
N GLU A 302 17.37 -16.01 -14.78
CA GLU A 302 16.52 -17.18 -14.68
C GLU A 302 15.33 -16.93 -13.75
N ASN A 303 14.14 -17.39 -14.15
CA ASN A 303 12.92 -17.37 -13.34
C ASN A 303 12.32 -18.78 -13.19
N ILE A 304 11.52 -18.97 -12.15
CA ILE A 304 10.79 -20.23 -11.90
C ILE A 304 9.36 -20.09 -12.42
N TYR A 305 8.86 -21.18 -13.00
CA TYR A 305 7.50 -21.33 -13.54
C TYR A 305 6.93 -22.67 -13.11
N ILE A 306 5.60 -22.84 -13.27
CA ILE A 306 4.91 -24.10 -13.01
C ILE A 306 4.36 -24.64 -14.31
N VAL A 307 4.51 -25.93 -14.53
CA VAL A 307 3.89 -26.65 -15.64
C VAL A 307 3.24 -27.92 -15.10
N GLY A 308 2.04 -28.27 -15.58
CA GLY A 308 1.29 -29.40 -15.03
C GLY A 308 0.21 -29.95 -15.99
N ASN A 309 -0.56 -30.92 -15.49
CA ASN A 309 -1.53 -31.65 -16.29
C ASN A 309 -2.83 -30.91 -16.58
N VAL A 310 -3.10 -29.77 -15.91
CA VAL A 310 -4.31 -28.97 -16.13
C VAL A 310 -4.03 -27.78 -17.05
N PRO A 311 -5.06 -27.24 -17.75
CA PRO A 311 -4.89 -26.11 -18.66
C PRO A 311 -4.27 -24.89 -17.99
N GLU A 312 -4.61 -24.61 -16.73
CA GLU A 312 -4.11 -23.50 -15.92
C GLU A 312 -2.61 -23.60 -15.63
N LEU A 313 -2.07 -24.80 -15.76
CA LEU A 313 -0.63 -25.07 -15.66
C LEU A 313 -0.01 -25.46 -17.02
N GLY A 314 -0.65 -25.09 -18.12
CA GLY A 314 -0.14 -25.27 -19.49
C GLY A 314 -0.22 -26.66 -20.08
N SER A 315 -0.91 -27.64 -19.44
CA SER A 315 -1.07 -29.00 -19.95
C SER A 315 0.26 -29.67 -20.35
N TRP A 316 1.28 -29.53 -19.53
CA TRP A 316 2.67 -30.00 -19.75
C TRP A 316 3.43 -29.31 -20.89
N ASP A 317 2.92 -28.22 -21.45
CA ASP A 317 3.58 -27.41 -22.47
C ASP A 317 4.35 -26.26 -21.80
N PRO A 318 5.70 -26.27 -21.80
CA PRO A 318 6.46 -25.18 -21.16
C PRO A 318 6.22 -23.81 -21.78
N ASP A 319 5.76 -23.72 -23.04
CA ASP A 319 5.43 -22.44 -23.67
C ASP A 319 4.09 -21.88 -23.22
N LYS A 320 3.28 -22.69 -22.54
CA LYS A 320 1.99 -22.34 -21.94
C LYS A 320 2.00 -22.45 -20.41
N CYS A 321 3.18 -22.57 -19.79
CA CYS A 321 3.29 -22.59 -18.34
C CYS A 321 2.75 -21.31 -17.71
N THR A 322 2.66 -21.29 -16.38
CA THR A 322 2.26 -20.08 -15.63
C THR A 322 3.16 -18.87 -15.97
N GLU A 323 2.78 -17.71 -15.49
CA GLU A 323 3.72 -16.60 -15.35
C GLU A 323 4.89 -16.96 -14.40
N ALA A 324 5.91 -16.10 -14.35
CA ALA A 324 7.03 -16.28 -13.44
C ALA A 324 6.56 -16.20 -11.98
N LEU A 325 7.07 -17.10 -11.13
CA LEU A 325 6.80 -17.06 -9.71
C LEU A 325 7.41 -15.80 -9.08
N LEU A 326 6.74 -15.30 -8.06
CA LEU A 326 7.20 -14.21 -7.22
C LEU A 326 8.28 -14.69 -6.24
N ASN A 327 9.31 -13.87 -6.01
CA ASN A 327 10.40 -14.22 -5.10
C ASN A 327 10.84 -13.05 -4.19
N PRO A 328 9.94 -12.42 -3.43
CA PRO A 328 10.28 -11.28 -2.58
C PRO A 328 11.31 -11.65 -1.48
N ASN A 329 11.45 -12.92 -1.19
CA ASN A 329 12.40 -13.46 -0.21
C ASN A 329 13.24 -14.58 -0.81
N TYR A 330 14.09 -14.25 -1.79
CA TYR A 330 14.98 -15.23 -2.44
C TYR A 330 15.77 -16.08 -1.41
N PRO A 331 15.84 -17.40 -1.57
CA PRO A 331 15.46 -18.22 -2.71
C PRO A 331 14.06 -18.85 -2.62
N GLU A 332 13.13 -18.27 -1.89
CA GLU A 332 11.74 -18.74 -1.78
C GLU A 332 10.90 -18.15 -2.92
N TRP A 333 10.18 -19.01 -3.65
CA TRP A 333 9.35 -18.65 -4.79
C TRP A 333 7.92 -19.12 -4.55
N PHE A 334 6.93 -18.32 -4.91
CA PHE A 334 5.53 -18.71 -4.81
C PHE A 334 4.68 -18.09 -5.92
N LEU A 335 3.55 -18.75 -6.23
CA LEU A 335 2.53 -18.21 -7.12
C LEU A 335 1.15 -18.75 -6.72
N PRO A 336 0.15 -17.88 -6.48
CA PRO A 336 -1.23 -18.30 -6.37
C PRO A 336 -1.80 -18.62 -7.76
N VAL A 337 -2.34 -19.82 -7.97
CA VAL A 337 -2.97 -20.22 -9.23
C VAL A 337 -4.36 -20.77 -8.93
N SER A 338 -5.38 -20.35 -9.69
CA SER A 338 -6.70 -20.96 -9.66
C SER A 338 -6.69 -22.24 -10.50
N VAL A 339 -7.05 -23.37 -9.91
CA VAL A 339 -7.03 -24.70 -10.52
C VAL A 339 -8.37 -25.41 -10.31
N PRO A 340 -8.77 -26.39 -11.16
CA PRO A 340 -10.01 -27.10 -11.00
C PRO A 340 -10.16 -27.75 -9.62
N ALA A 341 -11.28 -27.49 -8.94
CA ALA A 341 -11.56 -28.00 -7.61
C ALA A 341 -11.76 -29.54 -7.60
N GLY A 342 -11.30 -30.19 -6.53
CA GLY A 342 -11.43 -31.65 -6.35
C GLY A 342 -10.66 -32.47 -7.39
N THR A 343 -9.68 -31.89 -8.07
CA THR A 343 -8.93 -32.53 -9.16
C THR A 343 -7.52 -32.89 -8.65
N GLU A 344 -7.05 -34.08 -9.06
CA GLU A 344 -5.65 -34.45 -8.89
C GLU A 344 -4.79 -33.68 -9.91
N ILE A 345 -3.93 -32.82 -9.38
CA ILE A 345 -3.03 -31.99 -10.17
C ILE A 345 -1.62 -32.54 -10.04
N GLN A 346 -1.06 -32.91 -11.18
CA GLN A 346 0.35 -33.27 -11.30
C GLN A 346 1.11 -32.12 -11.92
N PHE A 347 2.22 -31.73 -11.32
CA PHE A 347 2.99 -30.58 -11.77
C PHE A 347 4.49 -30.71 -11.50
N LYS A 348 5.26 -29.86 -12.13
CA LYS A 348 6.70 -29.63 -11.89
C LYS A 348 7.01 -28.14 -11.90
N PHE A 349 8.04 -27.76 -11.18
CA PHE A 349 8.68 -26.48 -11.38
C PHE A 349 9.70 -26.57 -12.53
N ILE A 350 9.77 -25.52 -13.32
CA ILE A 350 10.76 -25.38 -14.38
C ILE A 350 11.48 -24.04 -14.24
N LYS A 351 12.75 -24.00 -14.62
CA LYS A 351 13.49 -22.75 -14.81
C LYS A 351 13.52 -22.39 -16.28
N LYS A 352 13.35 -21.10 -16.58
CA LYS A 352 13.65 -20.55 -17.91
C LYS A 352 14.68 -19.45 -17.78
N ASP A 353 15.69 -19.48 -18.65
CA ASP A 353 16.66 -18.39 -18.79
C ASP A 353 16.14 -17.28 -19.70
N ALA A 354 16.92 -16.20 -19.86
CA ALA A 354 16.58 -15.08 -20.71
C ALA A 354 16.43 -15.43 -22.21
N ASN A 355 16.93 -16.61 -22.65
CA ASN A 355 16.80 -17.11 -24.00
C ASN A 355 15.61 -18.08 -24.17
N GLY A 356 14.86 -18.35 -23.09
CA GLY A 356 13.76 -19.30 -23.08
C GLY A 356 14.19 -20.77 -22.93
N THR A 357 15.46 -21.04 -22.58
CA THR A 357 15.93 -22.42 -22.34
C THR A 357 15.28 -22.97 -21.09
N VAL A 358 14.63 -24.14 -21.22
CA VAL A 358 13.87 -24.77 -20.13
C VAL A 358 14.71 -25.81 -19.42
N THR A 359 14.82 -25.70 -18.10
CA THR A 359 15.38 -26.73 -17.22
C THR A 359 14.31 -27.30 -16.31
N TRP A 360 14.04 -28.56 -16.38
CA TRP A 360 13.03 -29.25 -15.59
C TRP A 360 13.54 -29.65 -14.20
N GLU A 361 12.65 -29.58 -13.21
CA GLU A 361 12.86 -30.19 -11.90
C GLU A 361 13.12 -31.70 -12.06
N SER A 362 14.09 -32.23 -11.32
CA SER A 362 14.40 -33.66 -11.31
C SER A 362 13.40 -34.46 -10.45
N GLY A 363 13.40 -35.79 -10.62
CA GLY A 363 12.54 -36.71 -9.85
C GLY A 363 11.13 -36.85 -10.45
N ASP A 364 10.19 -37.38 -9.65
CA ASP A 364 8.81 -37.61 -10.04
C ASP A 364 7.99 -36.34 -10.09
N ASN A 365 6.80 -36.39 -10.72
CA ASN A 365 5.85 -35.25 -10.66
C ASN A 365 5.39 -35.02 -9.23
N ARG A 366 5.24 -33.77 -8.87
CA ARG A 366 4.54 -33.38 -7.63
C ARG A 366 3.05 -33.60 -7.83
N VAL A 367 2.36 -34.00 -6.78
CA VAL A 367 0.92 -34.30 -6.83
C VAL A 367 0.22 -33.59 -5.66
N ILE A 368 -0.90 -32.93 -5.97
CA ILE A 368 -1.82 -32.37 -4.98
C ILE A 368 -3.25 -32.70 -5.39
N THR A 369 -4.18 -32.64 -4.43
CA THR A 369 -5.62 -32.56 -4.70
C THR A 369 -6.08 -31.16 -4.32
N SER A 370 -6.66 -30.44 -5.28
CA SER A 370 -7.10 -29.06 -5.12
C SER A 370 -8.41 -28.94 -4.34
#